data_35d6b806ec5d3530350bb2819d2a239d
#
_entry.id   35d6b806ec5d3530350bb2819d2a239d
#
_cell.length_a   1.000
_cell.length_b   1.000
_cell.length_c   1.000
_cell.angle_alpha   90.00
_cell.angle_beta   90.00
_cell.angle_gamma   90.00
#
_symmetry.space_group_name_H-M   'P 1'
#
loop_
_entity.id
_entity.type
_entity.pdbx_description
1 polymer ?
#
loop_
_entity_poly.entity_id
_entity_poly.type
_entity_poly.pdbx_seq_one_letter_code
_entity_poly.pdbx_strand_id
1 'polypeptide(L)'
;GFEQYAAALKGELRGTLKLGVLDSTVSDKALPFAEVIGAYSLEHPAVHLHLSVMSPYELQLGVQDNRLDLAIGAFSNRMSGLVYMPLYREQHWLYCSSRHPLFSERRIPEQVITQQRMVGRGYWSQAELARHGFKHSAATVESMEAQLILVLSGAYIGYLPEHYAQAWADKGDLRVLLPATFGYQAPFSMIMRRGRSREPLIQTFRDLLKAQLNQA
;
A
#
# COMPACT_ATOMS: atom_id res chain seq x y z
N GLY A 1 26.91 3.09 5.18
CA GLY A 1 28.33 3.33 5.03
C GLY A 1 29.11 3.04 6.31
N PHE A 2 30.42 3.16 6.26
CA PHE A 2 31.33 2.88 7.39
C PHE A 2 30.96 3.66 8.67
N GLU A 3 30.56 4.92 8.54
CA GLU A 3 30.16 5.77 9.67
C GLU A 3 28.94 5.19 10.41
N GLN A 4 27.98 4.63 9.70
CA GLN A 4 26.81 3.99 10.31
C GLN A 4 27.18 2.76 11.12
N TYR A 5 28.09 1.93 10.61
CA TYR A 5 28.58 0.75 11.34
C TYR A 5 29.40 1.15 12.56
N ALA A 6 30.24 2.17 12.44
CA ALA A 6 31.03 2.67 13.57
C ALA A 6 30.12 3.25 14.67
N ALA A 7 29.08 4.00 14.30
CA ALA A 7 28.10 4.55 15.25
C ALA A 7 27.29 3.43 15.92
N ALA A 8 26.88 2.42 15.18
CA ALA A 8 26.17 1.27 15.72
C ALA A 8 26.99 0.49 16.74
N LEU A 9 28.27 0.31 16.48
CA LEU A 9 29.21 -0.34 17.42
C LEU A 9 29.36 0.45 18.73
N LYS A 10 29.16 1.76 18.72
CA LYS A 10 29.17 2.63 19.90
C LYS A 10 27.79 2.75 20.57
N GLY A 11 26.76 2.02 20.05
CA GLY A 11 25.38 2.06 20.57
C GLY A 11 24.57 3.28 20.13
N GLU A 12 25.06 4.05 19.14
CA GLU A 12 24.38 5.23 18.61
C GLU A 12 24.21 5.13 17.10
N LEU A 13 22.94 5.14 16.61
CA LEU A 13 22.64 5.21 15.19
C LEU A 13 22.60 6.66 14.71
N ARG A 14 23.23 6.90 13.57
CA ARG A 14 23.27 8.21 12.89
C ARG A 14 23.07 8.04 11.40
N GLY A 15 22.68 9.11 10.74
CA GLY A 15 22.52 9.18 9.30
C GLY A 15 21.09 9.43 8.91
N THR A 16 20.77 9.15 7.65
CA THR A 16 19.43 9.31 7.09
C THR A 16 18.86 7.95 6.73
N LEU A 17 17.63 7.68 7.18
CA LEU A 17 16.85 6.54 6.76
C LEU A 17 15.75 7.03 5.80
N LYS A 18 15.79 6.56 4.55
CA LYS A 18 14.85 6.93 3.49
C LYS A 18 13.80 5.84 3.35
N LEU A 19 12.58 6.15 3.76
CA LEU A 19 11.44 5.24 3.79
C LEU A 19 10.45 5.59 2.69
N GLY A 20 9.87 4.57 2.04
CA GLY A 20 8.77 4.73 1.11
C GLY A 20 7.57 3.88 1.53
N VAL A 21 6.36 4.40 1.34
CA VAL A 21 5.11 3.66 1.58
C VAL A 21 4.09 3.98 0.50
N LEU A 22 3.12 3.09 0.34
CA LEU A 22 1.95 3.38 -0.49
C LEU A 22 1.10 4.46 0.16
N ASP A 23 0.34 5.19 -0.66
CA ASP A 23 -0.68 6.10 -0.17
C ASP A 23 -1.77 5.33 0.61
N SER A 24 -2.57 6.02 1.40
CA SER A 24 -3.58 5.46 2.29
C SER A 24 -3.05 4.58 3.43
N THR A 25 -1.74 4.42 3.57
CA THR A 25 -1.13 3.63 4.66
C THR A 25 -1.53 4.16 6.05
N VAL A 26 -1.76 5.47 6.19
CA VAL A 26 -2.12 6.11 7.46
C VAL A 26 -3.38 5.53 8.10
N SER A 27 -4.36 5.08 7.30
CA SER A 27 -5.61 4.51 7.83
C SER A 27 -5.55 3.01 8.11
N ASP A 28 -4.44 2.35 7.76
CA ASP A 28 -4.28 0.90 7.92
C ASP A 28 -3.88 0.53 9.34
N LYS A 29 -4.83 0.02 10.12
CA LYS A 29 -4.59 -0.41 11.50
C LYS A 29 -3.76 -1.69 11.60
N ALA A 30 -3.69 -2.50 10.54
CA ALA A 30 -2.87 -3.70 10.50
C ALA A 30 -1.37 -3.37 10.39
N LEU A 31 -1.02 -2.18 9.90
CA LEU A 31 0.34 -1.68 9.86
C LEU A 31 0.48 -0.51 10.84
N PRO A 32 1.02 -0.72 12.05
CA PRO A 32 1.19 0.35 13.04
C PRO A 32 2.39 1.22 12.70
N PHE A 33 2.37 1.84 11.51
CA PHE A 33 3.52 2.52 10.92
C PHE A 33 3.91 3.78 11.69
N ALA A 34 2.91 4.59 12.09
CA ALA A 34 3.17 5.80 12.87
C ALA A 34 3.79 5.47 14.23
N GLU A 35 3.30 4.42 14.88
CA GLU A 35 3.84 3.95 16.17
C GLU A 35 5.27 3.45 16.03
N VAL A 36 5.58 2.70 14.96
CA VAL A 36 6.92 2.21 14.69
C VAL A 36 7.88 3.38 14.44
N ILE A 37 7.48 4.35 13.62
CA ILE A 37 8.28 5.56 13.37
C ILE A 37 8.50 6.33 14.67
N GLY A 38 7.48 6.50 15.49
CA GLY A 38 7.60 7.19 16.77
C GLY A 38 8.62 6.53 17.69
N ALA A 39 8.52 5.21 17.86
CA ALA A 39 9.45 4.44 18.68
C ALA A 39 10.89 4.51 18.13
N TYR A 40 11.05 4.34 16.82
CA TYR A 40 12.36 4.41 16.18
C TYR A 40 13.01 5.79 16.35
N SER A 41 12.26 6.85 16.12
CA SER A 41 12.77 8.23 16.21
C SER A 41 13.13 8.65 17.63
N LEU A 42 12.34 8.19 18.62
CA LEU A 42 12.63 8.49 20.03
C LEU A 42 13.84 7.69 20.54
N GLU A 43 14.02 6.46 20.08
CA GLU A 43 15.13 5.61 20.46
C GLU A 43 16.44 6.02 19.75
N HIS A 44 16.32 6.56 18.52
CA HIS A 44 17.45 6.95 17.69
C HIS A 44 17.35 8.41 17.24
N PRO A 45 17.46 9.38 18.16
CA PRO A 45 17.22 10.79 17.85
C PRO A 45 18.22 11.41 16.87
N ALA A 46 19.37 10.78 16.66
CA ALA A 46 20.37 11.26 15.70
C ALA A 46 20.11 10.76 14.26
N VAL A 47 19.08 9.95 14.04
CA VAL A 47 18.68 9.50 12.70
C VAL A 47 17.70 10.48 12.10
N HIS A 48 18.01 11.00 10.92
CA HIS A 48 17.07 11.77 10.11
C HIS A 48 16.19 10.83 9.29
N LEU A 49 14.88 10.96 9.40
CA LEU A 49 13.94 10.22 8.57
C LEU A 49 13.51 11.04 7.35
N HIS A 50 13.55 10.40 6.19
CA HIS A 50 12.96 10.93 4.97
C HIS A 50 11.86 9.95 4.53
N LEU A 51 10.60 10.36 4.64
CA LEU A 51 9.45 9.54 4.30
C LEU A 51 8.80 10.03 3.01
N SER A 52 8.57 9.12 2.08
CA SER A 52 7.90 9.40 0.79
C SER A 52 6.71 8.47 0.58
N VAL A 53 5.66 8.99 -0.03
CA VAL A 53 4.50 8.22 -0.47
C VAL A 53 4.56 8.12 -1.99
N MET A 54 4.53 6.89 -2.50
CA MET A 54 4.73 6.60 -3.93
C MET A 54 3.87 5.42 -4.38
N SER A 55 3.71 5.27 -5.71
CA SER A 55 3.09 4.09 -6.31
C SER A 55 3.95 2.83 -6.11
N PRO A 56 3.39 1.61 -6.25
CA PRO A 56 4.16 0.38 -6.08
C PRO A 56 5.39 0.30 -6.99
N TYR A 57 5.25 0.71 -8.25
CA TYR A 57 6.36 0.70 -9.21
C TYR A 57 7.47 1.67 -8.80
N GLU A 58 7.10 2.89 -8.41
CA GLU A 58 8.05 3.91 -7.96
C GLU A 58 8.79 3.49 -6.68
N LEU A 59 8.10 2.81 -5.76
CA LEU A 59 8.72 2.27 -4.55
C LEU A 59 9.81 1.25 -4.88
N GLN A 60 9.51 0.31 -5.80
CA GLN A 60 10.49 -0.70 -6.20
C GLN A 60 11.69 -0.08 -6.90
N LEU A 61 11.48 0.84 -7.83
CA LEU A 61 12.56 1.56 -8.48
C LEU A 61 13.39 2.36 -7.47
N GLY A 62 12.73 3.05 -6.54
CA GLY A 62 13.41 3.81 -5.51
C GLY A 62 14.35 2.98 -4.65
N VAL A 63 13.92 1.77 -4.27
CA VAL A 63 14.77 0.83 -3.51
C VAL A 63 15.89 0.28 -4.40
N GLN A 64 15.59 -0.08 -5.64
CA GLN A 64 16.58 -0.60 -6.59
C GLN A 64 17.68 0.42 -6.87
N ASP A 65 17.34 1.70 -6.98
CA ASP A 65 18.26 2.80 -7.29
C ASP A 65 18.89 3.44 -6.06
N ASN A 66 18.67 2.90 -4.86
CA ASN A 66 19.14 3.46 -3.59
C ASN A 66 18.60 4.86 -3.27
N ARG A 67 17.51 5.29 -3.90
CA ARG A 67 16.78 6.50 -3.52
C ARG A 67 15.95 6.28 -2.26
N LEU A 68 15.58 5.04 -1.99
CA LEU A 68 14.96 4.57 -0.77
C LEU A 68 15.82 3.46 -0.16
N ASP A 69 15.88 3.42 1.16
CA ASP A 69 16.55 2.34 1.90
C ASP A 69 15.62 1.15 2.08
N LEU A 70 14.35 1.40 2.31
CA LEU A 70 13.31 0.39 2.36
C LEU A 70 11.96 0.98 1.98
N ALA A 71 11.04 0.12 1.58
CA ALA A 71 9.68 0.52 1.25
C ALA A 71 8.67 -0.56 1.69
N ILE A 72 7.44 -0.13 1.93
CA ILE A 72 6.34 -1.03 2.32
C ILE A 72 5.19 -0.83 1.35
N GLY A 73 4.70 -1.92 0.80
CA GLY A 73 3.58 -1.89 -0.15
C GLY A 73 3.15 -3.27 -0.60
N ALA A 74 2.21 -3.29 -1.53
CA ALA A 74 1.77 -4.49 -2.23
C ALA A 74 2.39 -4.49 -3.63
N PHE A 75 3.08 -5.57 -3.98
CA PHE A 75 3.85 -5.66 -5.22
C PHE A 75 3.41 -6.90 -5.99
N SER A 76 2.79 -6.71 -7.14
CA SER A 76 2.33 -7.80 -8.00
C SER A 76 3.46 -8.48 -8.75
N ASN A 77 4.42 -7.69 -9.21
CA ASN A 77 5.60 -8.17 -9.95
C ASN A 77 6.85 -7.89 -9.12
N ARG A 78 7.69 -8.90 -8.96
CA ARG A 78 8.96 -8.77 -8.25
C ARG A 78 10.05 -8.29 -9.19
N MET A 79 10.86 -7.34 -8.73
CA MET A 79 12.07 -6.91 -9.41
C MET A 79 13.28 -7.69 -8.92
N SER A 80 14.21 -8.00 -9.82
CA SER A 80 15.48 -8.62 -9.44
C SER A 80 16.30 -7.68 -8.55
N GLY A 81 17.10 -8.27 -7.65
CA GLY A 81 17.96 -7.50 -6.74
C GLY A 81 17.26 -6.97 -5.51
N LEU A 82 15.96 -7.19 -5.34
CA LEU A 82 15.21 -6.82 -4.14
C LEU A 82 14.87 -8.04 -3.29
N VAL A 83 14.82 -7.83 -1.98
CA VAL A 83 14.32 -8.80 -1.00
C VAL A 83 12.92 -8.37 -0.59
N TYR A 84 11.99 -9.32 -0.60
CA TYR A 84 10.58 -9.11 -0.25
C TYR A 84 10.27 -9.86 1.05
N MET A 85 10.03 -9.11 2.12
CA MET A 85 9.67 -9.69 3.41
C MET A 85 8.16 -9.55 3.61
N PRO A 86 7.39 -10.66 3.61
CA PRO A 86 5.95 -10.62 3.81
C PRO A 86 5.58 -10.03 5.18
N LEU A 87 4.56 -9.17 5.22
CA LEU A 87 4.09 -8.54 6.45
C LEU A 87 2.68 -8.97 6.82
N TYR A 88 1.70 -8.71 5.95
CA TYR A 88 0.28 -8.98 6.18
C TYR A 88 -0.49 -8.89 4.86
N ARG A 89 -1.80 -9.07 4.90
CA ARG A 89 -2.69 -8.93 3.75
C ARG A 89 -3.68 -7.79 3.97
N GLU A 90 -3.85 -6.95 2.96
CA GLU A 90 -4.77 -5.82 2.97
C GLU A 90 -6.03 -6.17 2.19
N GLN A 91 -7.21 -6.02 2.83
CA GLN A 91 -8.49 -6.29 2.19
C GLN A 91 -8.87 -5.14 1.26
N HIS A 92 -9.23 -5.47 0.02
CA HIS A 92 -9.81 -4.58 -0.97
C HIS A 92 -11.22 -5.02 -1.32
N TRP A 93 -12.12 -4.05 -1.44
CA TRP A 93 -13.48 -4.26 -1.93
C TRP A 93 -13.70 -3.47 -3.20
N LEU A 94 -14.65 -3.94 -4.01
CA LEU A 94 -15.15 -3.18 -5.17
C LEU A 94 -16.29 -2.28 -4.68
N TYR A 95 -16.18 -0.98 -4.96
CA TYR A 95 -17.13 0.03 -4.47
C TYR A 95 -17.81 0.78 -5.60
N CYS A 96 -19.05 1.21 -5.34
CA CYS A 96 -19.68 2.32 -6.03
C CYS A 96 -20.11 3.38 -5.01
N SER A 97 -20.29 4.62 -5.47
CA SER A 97 -20.77 5.69 -4.60
C SER A 97 -22.29 5.82 -4.62
N SER A 98 -22.81 6.61 -3.66
CA SER A 98 -24.22 6.92 -3.56
C SER A 98 -24.80 7.63 -4.81
N ARG A 99 -23.93 8.18 -5.65
CA ARG A 99 -24.29 8.82 -6.92
C ARG A 99 -24.35 7.84 -8.10
N HIS A 100 -23.91 6.61 -7.89
CA HIS A 100 -23.88 5.58 -8.94
C HIS A 100 -25.24 4.88 -9.05
N PRO A 101 -25.71 4.53 -10.27
CA PRO A 101 -27.00 3.84 -10.45
C PRO A 101 -27.13 2.53 -9.68
N LEU A 102 -26.03 1.80 -9.46
CA LEU A 102 -26.06 0.52 -8.75
C LEU A 102 -26.16 0.66 -7.23
N PHE A 103 -26.03 1.87 -6.68
CA PHE A 103 -25.99 2.06 -5.22
C PHE A 103 -27.26 1.55 -4.52
N SER A 104 -28.42 1.78 -5.10
CA SER A 104 -29.71 1.40 -4.50
C SER A 104 -30.29 0.08 -5.04
N GLU A 105 -29.61 -0.57 -5.97
CA GLU A 105 -30.07 -1.85 -6.52
C GLU A 105 -29.96 -2.97 -5.49
N ARG A 106 -31.05 -3.74 -5.31
CA ARG A 106 -31.08 -4.82 -4.30
C ARG A 106 -30.29 -6.06 -4.72
N ARG A 107 -30.39 -6.43 -6.00
CA ARG A 107 -29.70 -7.59 -6.56
C ARG A 107 -28.99 -7.15 -7.82
N ILE A 108 -27.68 -7.34 -7.84
CA ILE A 108 -26.86 -6.96 -8.96
C ILE A 108 -26.20 -8.23 -9.52
N PRO A 109 -26.60 -8.65 -10.75
CA PRO A 109 -25.89 -9.76 -11.40
C PRO A 109 -24.43 -9.42 -11.66
N GLU A 110 -23.56 -10.41 -11.57
CA GLU A 110 -22.13 -10.23 -11.83
C GLU A 110 -21.86 -9.60 -13.21
N GLN A 111 -22.61 -10.02 -14.23
CA GLN A 111 -22.47 -9.49 -15.59
C GLN A 111 -22.77 -7.99 -15.68
N VAL A 112 -23.67 -7.48 -14.86
CA VAL A 112 -23.97 -6.04 -14.82
C VAL A 112 -22.77 -5.28 -14.27
N ILE A 113 -22.10 -5.81 -13.24
CA ILE A 113 -20.92 -5.20 -12.65
C ILE A 113 -19.75 -5.17 -13.62
N THR A 114 -19.47 -6.27 -14.31
CA THR A 114 -18.34 -6.35 -15.24
C THR A 114 -18.49 -5.48 -16.48
N GLN A 115 -19.70 -4.97 -16.74
CA GLN A 115 -20.00 -4.04 -17.83
C GLN A 115 -19.94 -2.56 -17.41
N GLN A 116 -19.76 -2.29 -16.11
CA GLN A 116 -19.68 -0.91 -15.63
C GLN A 116 -18.33 -0.28 -16.00
N ARG A 117 -18.33 1.05 -16.01
CA ARG A 117 -17.10 1.82 -16.19
C ARG A 117 -16.24 1.67 -14.94
N MET A 118 -15.11 1.02 -15.07
CA MET A 118 -14.21 0.66 -13.98
C MET A 118 -12.94 1.50 -14.02
N VAL A 119 -12.49 1.96 -12.87
CA VAL A 119 -11.21 2.64 -12.73
C VAL A 119 -10.11 1.60 -12.54
N GLY A 120 -9.17 1.54 -13.48
CA GLY A 120 -7.99 0.70 -13.39
C GLY A 120 -6.81 1.44 -12.74
N ARG A 121 -5.86 0.66 -12.25
CA ARG A 121 -4.61 1.18 -11.69
C ARG A 121 -3.52 1.11 -12.76
N GLY A 122 -2.77 2.19 -12.95
CA GLY A 122 -1.76 2.28 -14.00
C GLY A 122 -0.65 1.23 -13.88
N TYR A 123 -0.40 0.73 -12.66
CA TYR A 123 0.57 -0.33 -12.39
C TYR A 123 -0.01 -1.75 -12.52
N TRP A 124 -1.31 -1.90 -12.84
CA TRP A 124 -1.89 -3.22 -13.15
C TRP A 124 -1.61 -3.60 -14.58
N SER A 125 -1.19 -4.85 -14.79
CA SER A 125 -1.12 -5.45 -16.12
C SER A 125 -2.52 -5.79 -16.63
N GLN A 126 -2.65 -6.04 -17.93
CA GLN A 126 -3.89 -6.53 -18.51
C GLN A 126 -4.33 -7.86 -17.87
N ALA A 127 -3.37 -8.71 -17.51
CA ALA A 127 -3.66 -9.98 -16.82
C ALA A 127 -4.22 -9.76 -15.41
N GLU A 128 -3.72 -8.76 -14.68
CA GLU A 128 -4.25 -8.41 -13.35
C GLU A 128 -5.68 -7.87 -13.45
N LEU A 129 -5.94 -6.98 -14.40
CA LEU A 129 -7.27 -6.45 -14.65
C LEU A 129 -8.27 -7.59 -14.94
N ALA A 130 -7.86 -8.54 -15.77
CA ALA A 130 -8.67 -9.72 -16.11
C ALA A 130 -8.94 -10.61 -14.88
N ARG A 131 -7.94 -10.81 -14.01
CA ARG A 131 -8.12 -11.58 -12.77
C ARG A 131 -9.15 -10.95 -11.84
N HIS A 132 -9.29 -9.62 -11.88
CA HIS A 132 -10.30 -8.91 -11.11
C HIS A 132 -11.65 -8.81 -11.81
N GLY A 133 -11.83 -9.50 -12.94
CA GLY A 133 -13.11 -9.65 -13.63
C GLY A 133 -13.38 -8.61 -14.71
N PHE A 134 -12.41 -7.81 -15.11
CA PHE A 134 -12.61 -6.72 -16.07
C PHE A 134 -11.71 -6.85 -17.29
N LYS A 135 -12.25 -6.57 -18.47
CA LYS A 135 -11.51 -6.58 -19.74
C LYS A 135 -10.83 -5.23 -20.02
N HIS A 136 -11.48 -4.14 -19.61
CA HIS A 136 -11.04 -2.78 -19.89
C HIS A 136 -11.26 -1.89 -18.68
N SER A 137 -10.43 -0.87 -18.55
CA SER A 137 -10.64 0.24 -17.63
C SER A 137 -11.11 1.47 -18.39
N ALA A 138 -12.05 2.22 -17.82
CA ALA A 138 -12.55 3.46 -18.41
C ALA A 138 -11.78 4.69 -17.94
N ALA A 139 -11.02 4.56 -16.86
CA ALA A 139 -10.13 5.58 -16.30
C ALA A 139 -8.95 4.91 -15.63
N THR A 140 -7.87 5.63 -15.46
CA THR A 140 -6.63 5.10 -14.86
C THR A 140 -6.14 6.04 -13.77
N VAL A 141 -5.70 5.46 -12.65
CA VAL A 141 -5.15 6.19 -11.50
C VAL A 141 -3.83 5.58 -11.04
N GLU A 142 -3.03 6.37 -10.33
CA GLU A 142 -1.77 5.93 -9.72
C GLU A 142 -1.84 5.94 -8.18
N SER A 143 -2.90 6.51 -7.60
CA SER A 143 -3.08 6.61 -6.16
C SER A 143 -4.50 6.24 -5.73
N MET A 144 -4.65 5.88 -4.45
CA MET A 144 -5.97 5.55 -3.90
C MET A 144 -6.82 6.81 -3.66
N GLU A 145 -6.20 7.96 -3.42
CA GLU A 145 -6.96 9.21 -3.37
C GLU A 145 -7.62 9.51 -4.72
N ALA A 146 -6.88 9.40 -5.83
CA ALA A 146 -7.45 9.56 -7.17
C ALA A 146 -8.54 8.52 -7.46
N GLN A 147 -8.33 7.27 -7.05
CA GLN A 147 -9.32 6.21 -7.14
C GLN A 147 -10.62 6.60 -6.44
N LEU A 148 -10.52 7.06 -5.20
CA LEU A 148 -11.67 7.47 -4.41
C LEU A 148 -12.43 8.65 -5.04
N ILE A 149 -11.71 9.65 -5.53
CA ILE A 149 -12.32 10.80 -6.23
C ILE A 149 -13.17 10.33 -7.40
N LEU A 150 -12.63 9.43 -8.24
CA LEU A 150 -13.35 8.93 -9.40
C LEU A 150 -14.54 8.06 -9.02
N VAL A 151 -14.42 7.22 -8.00
CA VAL A 151 -15.55 6.42 -7.50
C VAL A 151 -16.64 7.32 -6.90
N LEU A 152 -16.26 8.32 -6.10
CA LEU A 152 -17.21 9.26 -5.50
C LEU A 152 -17.95 10.11 -6.54
N SER A 153 -17.40 10.27 -7.74
CA SER A 153 -18.07 10.99 -8.83
C SER A 153 -19.38 10.35 -9.26
N GLY A 154 -19.55 9.06 -9.01
CA GLY A 154 -20.73 8.28 -9.44
C GLY A 154 -20.65 7.77 -10.88
N ALA A 155 -19.62 8.15 -11.64
CA ALA A 155 -19.43 7.71 -13.01
C ALA A 155 -18.68 6.38 -13.16
N TYR A 156 -18.05 5.92 -12.09
CA TYR A 156 -17.17 4.75 -12.10
C TYR A 156 -17.38 3.87 -10.88
N ILE A 157 -17.03 2.60 -11.04
CA ILE A 157 -16.79 1.68 -9.94
C ILE A 157 -15.27 1.44 -9.81
N GLY A 158 -14.80 1.03 -8.64
CA GLY A 158 -13.38 0.77 -8.45
C GLY A 158 -13.07 0.09 -7.13
N TYR A 159 -11.89 -0.51 -7.06
CA TYR A 159 -11.38 -1.16 -5.87
C TYR A 159 -10.69 -0.17 -4.94
N LEU A 160 -10.98 -0.28 -3.65
CA LEU A 160 -10.34 0.53 -2.60
C LEU A 160 -9.97 -0.36 -1.41
N PRO A 161 -8.88 -0.04 -0.70
CA PRO A 161 -8.61 -0.68 0.59
C PRO A 161 -9.76 -0.41 1.56
N GLU A 162 -10.20 -1.45 2.26
CA GLU A 162 -11.32 -1.36 3.19
C GLU A 162 -11.09 -0.26 4.25
N HIS A 163 -9.92 -0.25 4.89
CA HIS A 163 -9.61 0.72 5.93
C HIS A 163 -9.66 2.17 5.41
N TYR A 164 -9.28 2.40 4.15
CA TYR A 164 -9.29 3.73 3.53
C TYR A 164 -10.72 4.18 3.21
N ALA A 165 -11.54 3.27 2.67
CA ALA A 165 -12.91 3.55 2.26
C ALA A 165 -13.90 3.66 3.43
N GLN A 166 -13.55 3.13 4.60
CA GLN A 166 -14.47 2.91 5.73
C GLN A 166 -15.18 4.19 6.18
N ALA A 167 -14.49 5.32 6.24
CA ALA A 167 -15.09 6.59 6.67
C ALA A 167 -16.21 7.05 5.74
N TRP A 168 -16.08 6.80 4.44
CA TRP A 168 -17.11 7.11 3.46
C TRP A 168 -18.25 6.08 3.43
N ALA A 169 -17.90 4.81 3.62
CA ALA A 169 -18.89 3.74 3.74
C ALA A 169 -19.80 3.95 4.95
N ASP A 170 -19.23 4.35 6.09
CA ASP A 170 -19.96 4.62 7.33
C ASP A 170 -20.93 5.80 7.20
N LYS A 171 -20.61 6.76 6.35
CA LYS A 171 -21.50 7.90 6.05
C LYS A 171 -22.56 7.58 5.01
N GLY A 172 -22.55 6.39 4.41
CA GLY A 172 -23.44 6.01 3.33
C GLY A 172 -23.03 6.54 1.97
N ASP A 173 -21.81 7.00 1.79
CA ASP A 173 -21.31 7.54 0.52
C ASP A 173 -20.77 6.45 -0.41
N LEU A 174 -20.39 5.29 0.14
CA LEU A 174 -19.88 4.14 -0.60
C LEU A 174 -20.63 2.86 -0.23
N ARG A 175 -20.73 1.99 -1.21
CA ARG A 175 -21.32 0.64 -1.07
C ARG A 175 -20.35 -0.39 -1.66
N VAL A 176 -20.15 -1.50 -0.95
CA VAL A 176 -19.42 -2.66 -1.48
C VAL A 176 -20.29 -3.43 -2.45
N LEU A 177 -19.73 -3.76 -3.60
CA LEU A 177 -20.38 -4.53 -4.66
C LEU A 177 -19.93 -5.99 -4.60
N LEU A 178 -20.87 -6.93 -4.44
CA LEU A 178 -20.64 -8.37 -4.43
C LEU A 178 -19.32 -8.79 -3.76
N PRO A 179 -19.18 -8.62 -2.45
CA PRO A 179 -17.89 -8.84 -1.77
C PRO A 179 -17.36 -10.27 -1.91
N ALA A 180 -18.24 -11.27 -1.96
CA ALA A 180 -17.84 -12.66 -2.12
C ALA A 180 -17.23 -12.96 -3.50
N THR A 181 -17.60 -12.16 -4.51
CA THR A 181 -17.15 -12.37 -5.90
C THR A 181 -15.91 -11.54 -6.24
N PHE A 182 -15.93 -10.25 -5.87
CA PHE A 182 -14.91 -9.29 -6.31
C PHE A 182 -13.87 -8.93 -5.24
N GLY A 183 -14.18 -9.10 -3.97
CA GLY A 183 -13.22 -8.79 -2.90
C GLY A 183 -11.93 -9.59 -3.04
N TYR A 184 -10.80 -8.96 -2.70
CA TYR A 184 -9.52 -9.65 -2.71
C TYR A 184 -8.60 -9.10 -1.62
N GLN A 185 -7.56 -9.86 -1.30
CA GLN A 185 -6.52 -9.46 -0.35
C GLN A 185 -5.21 -9.23 -1.08
N ALA A 186 -4.61 -8.05 -0.87
CA ALA A 186 -3.32 -7.69 -1.42
C ALA A 186 -2.22 -8.05 -0.41
N PRO A 187 -1.24 -8.89 -0.77
CA PRO A 187 -0.13 -9.21 0.13
C PRO A 187 0.83 -8.03 0.22
N PHE A 188 1.00 -7.50 1.42
CA PHE A 188 1.95 -6.43 1.72
C PHE A 188 3.29 -7.00 2.11
N SER A 189 4.35 -6.37 1.61
CA SER A 189 5.73 -6.72 1.92
C SER A 189 6.55 -5.48 2.23
N MET A 190 7.58 -5.65 3.05
CA MET A 190 8.67 -4.70 3.15
C MET A 190 9.74 -5.12 2.15
N ILE A 191 10.23 -4.17 1.36
CA ILE A 191 11.27 -4.42 0.37
C ILE A 191 12.55 -3.67 0.71
N MET A 192 13.67 -4.31 0.42
CA MET A 192 15.02 -3.79 0.63
C MET A 192 15.88 -4.25 -0.54
N ARG A 193 16.93 -3.52 -0.85
CA ARG A 193 17.90 -3.97 -1.84
C ARG A 193 18.70 -5.14 -1.28
N ARG A 194 18.88 -6.19 -2.10
CA ARG A 194 19.73 -7.33 -1.75
C ARG A 194 21.13 -6.85 -1.40
N GLY A 195 21.66 -7.35 -0.29
CA GLY A 195 22.98 -6.95 0.22
C GLY A 195 22.96 -5.79 1.20
N ARG A 196 21.83 -5.06 1.31
CA ARG A 196 21.71 -3.92 2.24
C ARG A 196 20.87 -4.22 3.48
N SER A 197 20.25 -5.38 3.56
CA SER A 197 19.28 -5.72 4.65
C SER A 197 19.93 -5.75 6.05
N ARG A 198 21.23 -5.85 6.14
CA ARG A 198 21.98 -5.86 7.41
C ARG A 198 22.60 -4.50 7.76
N GLU A 199 22.41 -3.48 6.93
CA GLU A 199 22.85 -2.14 7.30
C GLU A 199 22.12 -1.70 8.58
N PRO A 200 22.82 -1.12 9.56
CA PRO A 200 22.26 -0.87 10.89
C PRO A 200 20.96 -0.08 10.91
N LEU A 201 20.83 0.98 10.10
CA LEU A 201 19.61 1.78 10.04
C LEU A 201 18.42 0.95 9.52
N ILE A 202 18.63 0.15 8.50
CA ILE A 202 17.61 -0.69 7.86
C ILE A 202 17.22 -1.84 8.80
N GLN A 203 18.20 -2.56 9.33
CA GLN A 203 17.98 -3.71 10.19
C GLN A 203 17.22 -3.33 11.46
N THR A 204 17.60 -2.23 12.10
CA THR A 204 16.97 -1.76 13.33
C THR A 204 15.51 -1.40 13.09
N PHE A 205 15.20 -0.70 12.00
CA PHE A 205 13.82 -0.37 11.64
C PHE A 205 13.00 -1.63 11.32
N ARG A 206 13.56 -2.53 10.52
CA ARG A 206 12.92 -3.80 10.18
C ARG A 206 12.58 -4.63 11.41
N ASP A 207 13.52 -4.77 12.33
CA ASP A 207 13.33 -5.58 13.53
C ASP A 207 12.27 -4.96 14.45
N LEU A 208 12.24 -3.64 14.57
CA LEU A 208 11.22 -2.93 15.33
C LEU A 208 9.84 -3.10 14.70
N LEU A 209 9.73 -2.99 13.39
CA LEU A 209 8.46 -3.21 12.66
C LEU A 209 7.96 -4.63 12.87
N LYS A 210 8.82 -5.63 12.73
CA LYS A 210 8.46 -7.04 12.98
C LYS A 210 7.97 -7.26 14.40
N ALA A 211 8.63 -6.69 15.39
CA ALA A 211 8.24 -6.82 16.80
C ALA A 211 6.84 -6.22 17.03
N GLN A 212 6.54 -5.08 16.43
CA GLN A 212 5.23 -4.44 16.54
C GLN A 212 4.13 -5.25 15.86
N LEU A 213 4.39 -5.82 14.69
CA LEU A 213 3.42 -6.67 13.98
C LEU A 213 3.11 -7.96 14.73
N ASN A 214 4.07 -8.54 15.43
CA ASN A 214 3.89 -9.78 16.18
C ASN A 214 3.15 -9.58 17.53
N GLN A 215 2.97 -8.34 17.96
CA GLN A 215 2.24 -7.99 19.18
C GLN A 215 0.75 -7.68 18.93
N ALA A 216 0.34 -7.59 17.67
CA ALA A 216 -1.03 -7.22 17.28
C ALA A 216 -1.98 -8.42 17.18
#